data_d8fca395ba7b421e5959783f20b6fa84
#
_entry.id   d8fca395ba7b421e5959783f20b6fa84
#
_cell.length_a   1.000
_cell.length_b   1.000
_cell.length_c   1.000
_cell.angle_alpha   90.00
_cell.angle_beta   90.00
_cell.angle_gamma   90.00
#
_symmetry.space_group_name_H-M   'P 1'
#
loop_
_entity.id
_entity.type
_entity.pdbx_description
1 polymer ?
#
loop_
_entity_poly.entity_id
_entity_poly.type
_entity_poly.pdbx_seq_one_letter_code
_entity_poly.pdbx_strand_id
1 'polypeptide(L)'
;TRFKVATSNPLALLELGGNVENVNSFIGSADIDYKVHGFEDLRLHMTLGAEVAKGTVTENQPTSYPSTIYYGGITDNSNLKRNLLLSAYAQYYKDFNKIHHFDIMGGYEYQHFFFRYNNSWKQYYPSTSPNAGEIFKDTPDYDKYENYLVSFFGRANYTLLNRYYLTVTVRDDGSSRFADHWGLFTSFAFAWRVNEEGFLKNVKWLSNLKLRLGYGKTG
;
A
#
# COMPACT_ATOMS: atom_id res chain seq x y z
N THR A 1 -15.84 38.52 27.06
CA THR A 1 -15.81 37.45 26.09
C THR A 1 -16.88 36.42 26.46
N ARG A 2 -18.04 36.48 25.79
CA ARG A 2 -19.12 35.50 25.98
C ARG A 2 -18.76 34.27 25.10
N PHE A 3 -18.36 33.19 25.69
CA PHE A 3 -18.38 31.90 25.03
C PHE A 3 -19.85 31.53 24.76
N LYS A 4 -20.27 31.58 23.50
CA LYS A 4 -21.56 31.00 23.11
C LYS A 4 -21.42 29.51 23.07
N VAL A 5 -21.88 28.82 24.10
CA VAL A 5 -22.06 27.37 24.17
C VAL A 5 -23.41 26.97 23.53
N ALA A 6 -23.92 27.72 22.57
CA ALA A 6 -25.16 27.41 21.88
C ALA A 6 -24.83 26.58 20.61
N THR A 7 -25.58 25.52 20.40
CA THR A 7 -25.55 24.75 19.14
C THR A 7 -25.84 25.68 17.96
N SER A 8 -24.97 25.66 16.98
CA SER A 8 -25.19 26.46 15.76
C SER A 8 -26.42 25.94 14.98
N ASN A 9 -27.12 26.83 14.30
CA ASN A 9 -28.26 26.44 13.46
C ASN A 9 -27.76 25.48 12.33
N PRO A 10 -28.26 24.25 12.25
CA PRO A 10 -27.80 23.28 11.25
C PRO A 10 -28.06 23.73 9.82
N LEU A 11 -29.17 24.40 9.57
CA LEU A 11 -29.51 24.90 8.24
C LEU A 11 -28.53 26.00 7.79
N ALA A 12 -28.20 26.93 8.70
CA ALA A 12 -27.21 27.96 8.40
C ALA A 12 -25.80 27.40 8.16
N LEU A 13 -25.45 26.32 8.82
CA LEU A 13 -24.16 25.61 8.57
C LEU A 13 -24.13 25.01 7.16
N LEU A 14 -25.25 24.47 6.67
CA LEU A 14 -25.35 23.88 5.33
C LEU A 14 -25.43 24.94 4.23
N GLU A 15 -26.16 26.02 4.45
CA GLU A 15 -26.41 27.03 3.42
C GLU A 15 -25.25 28.03 3.28
N LEU A 16 -24.58 28.36 4.38
CA LEU A 16 -23.54 29.40 4.39
C LEU A 16 -22.13 28.82 4.22
N GLY A 17 -21.94 27.53 4.46
CA GLY A 17 -20.65 26.87 4.26
C GLY A 17 -20.48 26.44 2.81
N GLY A 18 -19.43 26.93 2.15
CA GLY A 18 -19.02 26.44 0.82
C GLY A 18 -17.84 25.48 0.93
N ASN A 19 -18.01 24.23 0.57
CA ASN A 19 -16.92 23.25 0.46
C ASN A 19 -16.88 22.70 -0.96
N VAL A 20 -15.75 22.87 -1.64
CA VAL A 20 -15.52 22.33 -2.99
C VAL A 20 -14.31 21.42 -2.93
N GLU A 21 -14.53 20.16 -3.23
CA GLU A 21 -13.48 19.14 -3.30
C GLU A 21 -13.32 18.66 -4.73
N ASN A 22 -12.07 18.64 -5.21
CA ASN A 22 -11.71 18.08 -6.50
C ASN A 22 -10.60 17.05 -6.30
N VAL A 23 -10.79 15.83 -6.79
CA VAL A 23 -9.79 14.77 -6.75
C VAL A 23 -9.55 14.26 -8.17
N ASN A 24 -8.30 14.33 -8.60
CA ASN A 24 -7.84 13.74 -9.83
C ASN A 24 -6.86 12.62 -9.50
N SER A 25 -7.11 11.43 -10.01
CA SER A 25 -6.25 10.27 -9.77
C SER A 25 -5.94 9.53 -11.06
N PHE A 26 -4.73 9.02 -11.12
CA PHE A 26 -4.26 8.08 -12.13
C PHE A 26 -3.70 6.85 -11.42
N ILE A 27 -4.16 5.67 -11.84
CA ILE A 27 -3.65 4.39 -11.38
C ILE A 27 -3.39 3.56 -12.62
N GLY A 28 -2.16 3.04 -12.72
CA GLY A 28 -1.76 2.21 -13.85
C GLY A 28 -0.71 1.19 -13.45
N SER A 29 -0.73 0.05 -14.14
CA SER A 29 0.33 -0.97 -14.05
C SER A 29 0.65 -1.52 -15.42
N ALA A 30 1.89 -1.97 -15.56
CA ALA A 30 2.37 -2.72 -16.72
C ALA A 30 3.08 -3.97 -16.23
N ASP A 31 2.67 -5.13 -16.76
CA ASP A 31 3.25 -6.41 -16.44
C ASP A 31 3.93 -6.97 -17.68
N ILE A 32 5.17 -7.42 -17.50
CA ILE A 32 5.99 -8.03 -18.53
C ILE A 32 6.34 -9.44 -18.05
N ASP A 33 5.96 -10.44 -18.82
CA ASP A 33 6.34 -11.83 -18.62
C ASP A 33 7.12 -12.32 -19.84
N TYR A 34 8.37 -12.70 -19.65
CA TYR A 34 9.26 -13.13 -20.72
C TYR A 34 9.80 -14.52 -20.45
N LYS A 35 9.40 -15.47 -21.27
CA LYS A 35 9.96 -16.82 -21.30
C LYS A 35 11.25 -16.79 -22.11
N VAL A 36 12.37 -17.14 -21.50
CA VAL A 36 13.68 -17.01 -22.14
C VAL A 36 13.81 -17.97 -23.30
N HIS A 37 13.98 -17.42 -24.51
CA HIS A 37 14.13 -18.21 -25.72
C HIS A 37 15.39 -19.08 -25.67
N GLY A 38 15.25 -20.37 -25.95
CA GLY A 38 16.34 -21.35 -25.85
C GLY A 38 16.64 -21.87 -24.44
N PHE A 39 16.01 -21.27 -23.40
CA PHE A 39 16.06 -21.75 -22.03
C PHE A 39 14.66 -21.64 -21.39
N GLU A 40 13.75 -22.41 -21.92
CA GLU A 40 12.31 -22.34 -21.69
C GLU A 40 11.87 -22.60 -20.24
N ASP A 41 12.76 -23.18 -19.44
CA ASP A 41 12.53 -23.42 -18.01
C ASP A 41 12.66 -22.12 -17.16
N LEU A 42 13.21 -21.04 -17.75
CA LEU A 42 13.41 -19.75 -17.08
C LEU A 42 12.40 -18.70 -17.58
N ARG A 43 11.73 -18.06 -16.63
CA ARG A 43 10.86 -16.91 -16.86
C ARG A 43 11.37 -15.69 -16.10
N LEU A 44 11.30 -14.54 -16.75
CA LEU A 44 11.55 -13.25 -16.15
C LEU A 44 10.23 -12.50 -16.09
N HIS A 45 9.92 -11.98 -14.92
CA HIS A 45 8.71 -11.21 -14.70
C HIS A 45 9.05 -9.84 -14.15
N MET A 46 8.39 -8.80 -14.67
CA MET A 46 8.53 -7.43 -14.18
C MET A 46 7.16 -6.76 -14.14
N THR A 47 6.84 -6.17 -13.00
CA THR A 47 5.68 -5.33 -12.79
C THR A 47 6.13 -3.90 -12.50
N LEU A 48 5.57 -2.94 -13.24
CA LEU A 48 5.68 -1.51 -12.96
C LEU A 48 4.31 -1.01 -12.54
N GLY A 49 4.22 -0.33 -11.41
CA GLY A 49 2.99 0.26 -10.92
C GLY A 49 3.18 1.74 -10.59
N ALA A 50 2.17 2.55 -10.90
CA ALA A 50 2.13 3.95 -10.52
C ALA A 50 0.71 4.34 -10.08
N GLU A 51 0.64 5.02 -8.95
CA GLU A 51 -0.54 5.71 -8.45
C GLU A 51 -0.18 7.17 -8.21
N VAL A 52 -0.90 8.09 -8.84
CA VAL A 52 -0.75 9.53 -8.61
C VAL A 52 -2.13 10.09 -8.35
N ALA A 53 -2.32 10.73 -7.20
CA ALA A 53 -3.58 11.38 -6.86
C ALA A 53 -3.30 12.81 -6.36
N LYS A 54 -4.04 13.77 -6.91
CA LYS A 54 -4.03 15.17 -6.48
C LYS A 54 -5.42 15.55 -6.02
N GLY A 55 -5.53 15.90 -4.74
CA GLY A 55 -6.75 16.45 -4.14
C GLY A 55 -6.59 17.94 -3.89
N THR A 56 -7.67 18.69 -4.06
CA THR A 56 -7.80 20.07 -3.63
C THR A 56 -9.13 20.25 -2.94
N VAL A 57 -9.14 20.91 -1.78
CA VAL A 57 -10.32 21.23 -1.02
C VAL A 57 -10.28 22.73 -0.71
N THR A 58 -11.30 23.45 -1.12
CA THR A 58 -11.49 24.85 -0.73
C THR A 58 -12.75 24.95 0.11
N GLU A 59 -12.61 25.36 1.35
CA GLU A 59 -13.70 25.62 2.28
C GLU A 59 -13.80 27.13 2.50
N ASN A 60 -14.95 27.70 2.17
CA ASN A 60 -15.24 29.09 2.41
C ASN A 60 -16.25 29.26 3.56
N GLN A 61 -15.83 29.96 4.59
CA GLN A 61 -16.67 30.32 5.73
C GLN A 61 -16.86 31.83 5.74
N PRO A 62 -18.00 32.33 5.27
CA PRO A 62 -18.26 33.79 5.27
C PRO A 62 -18.32 34.34 6.71
N THR A 63 -18.22 35.66 6.85
CA THR A 63 -18.26 36.34 8.17
C THR A 63 -19.54 36.07 8.96
N SER A 64 -20.63 35.68 8.29
CA SER A 64 -21.92 35.29 8.88
C SER A 64 -22.00 33.84 9.30
N TYR A 65 -20.96 33.03 9.08
CA TYR A 65 -20.98 31.59 9.38
C TYR A 65 -21.08 31.33 10.89
N PRO A 66 -22.08 30.56 11.35
CA PRO A 66 -22.46 30.56 12.78
C PRO A 66 -21.44 29.91 13.72
N SER A 67 -20.57 29.03 13.21
CA SER A 67 -19.61 28.27 14.03
C SER A 67 -18.24 28.94 14.14
N THR A 68 -18.01 30.05 13.46
CA THR A 68 -16.72 30.73 13.51
C THR A 68 -16.50 31.48 14.82
N ILE A 69 -15.38 31.21 15.47
CA ILE A 69 -14.84 31.99 16.58
C ILE A 69 -14.25 33.31 16.05
N TYR A 70 -13.80 33.27 14.80
CA TYR A 70 -13.25 34.38 14.04
C TYR A 70 -14.26 34.89 13.01
N TYR A 71 -13.91 35.86 12.25
CA TYR A 71 -14.80 36.57 11.30
C TYR A 71 -14.93 35.86 9.96
N GLY A 72 -14.78 34.53 9.95
CA GLY A 72 -14.79 33.71 8.73
C GLY A 72 -13.41 33.62 8.09
N GLY A 73 -13.34 32.91 6.97
CA GLY A 73 -12.10 32.70 6.24
C GLY A 73 -12.23 31.70 5.11
N ILE A 74 -11.12 31.47 4.46
CA ILE A 74 -10.96 30.48 3.41
C ILE A 74 -9.87 29.50 3.85
N THR A 75 -10.18 28.23 3.81
CA THR A 75 -9.19 27.15 3.95
C THR A 75 -8.95 26.53 2.59
N ASP A 76 -7.72 26.63 2.10
CA ASP A 76 -7.28 25.99 0.87
C ASP A 76 -6.34 24.84 1.22
N ASN A 77 -6.78 23.61 0.96
CA ASN A 77 -5.98 22.41 1.13
C ASN A 77 -5.62 21.81 -0.23
N SER A 78 -4.39 21.41 -0.40
CA SER A 78 -3.99 20.58 -1.53
C SER A 78 -3.10 19.43 -1.07
N ASN A 79 -3.36 18.24 -1.58
CA ASN A 79 -2.54 17.09 -1.34
C ASN A 79 -2.09 16.45 -2.65
N LEU A 80 -0.89 15.90 -2.63
CA LEU A 80 -0.34 15.10 -3.72
C LEU A 80 0.17 13.79 -3.13
N LYS A 81 -0.43 12.68 -3.55
CA LYS A 81 0.00 11.32 -3.26
C LYS A 81 0.63 10.73 -4.52
N ARG A 82 1.79 10.11 -4.40
CA ARG A 82 2.45 9.38 -5.47
C ARG A 82 3.06 8.11 -4.91
N ASN A 83 2.62 6.96 -5.41
CA ASN A 83 3.16 5.66 -5.09
C ASN A 83 3.72 5.04 -6.37
N LEU A 84 4.95 4.55 -6.30
CA LEU A 84 5.61 3.84 -7.39
C LEU A 84 5.98 2.44 -6.91
N LEU A 85 5.78 1.47 -7.78
CA LEU A 85 6.14 0.06 -7.56
C LEU A 85 6.99 -0.42 -8.73
N LEU A 86 8.10 -1.05 -8.41
CA LEU A 86 8.85 -1.92 -9.32
C LEU A 86 9.00 -3.28 -8.63
N SER A 87 8.53 -4.34 -9.26
CA SER A 87 8.79 -5.72 -8.84
C SER A 87 9.39 -6.48 -10.02
N ALA A 88 10.51 -7.15 -9.79
CA ALA A 88 11.16 -7.93 -10.83
C ALA A 88 11.67 -9.26 -10.22
N TYR A 89 11.35 -10.38 -10.85
CA TYR A 89 11.87 -11.68 -10.42
C TYR A 89 12.14 -12.61 -11.59
N ALA A 90 13.05 -13.53 -11.35
CA ALA A 90 13.32 -14.68 -12.21
C ALA A 90 12.73 -15.93 -11.57
N GLN A 91 12.06 -16.75 -12.34
CA GLN A 91 11.53 -18.05 -11.93
C GLN A 91 12.07 -19.16 -12.83
N TYR A 92 12.63 -20.16 -12.21
CA TYR A 92 13.13 -21.36 -12.87
C TYR A 92 12.27 -22.55 -12.45
N TYR A 93 11.68 -23.21 -13.45
CA TYR A 93 10.88 -24.40 -13.27
C TYR A 93 11.48 -25.57 -14.03
N LYS A 94 11.71 -26.70 -13.36
CA LYS A 94 12.28 -27.90 -13.98
C LYS A 94 11.73 -29.17 -13.41
N ASP A 95 11.32 -30.06 -14.32
CA ASP A 95 10.95 -31.45 -14.02
C ASP A 95 12.07 -32.40 -14.42
N PHE A 96 12.53 -33.21 -13.47
CA PHE A 96 13.47 -34.29 -13.71
C PHE A 96 12.79 -35.64 -13.53
N ASN A 97 12.81 -36.48 -14.58
CA ASN A 97 12.28 -37.84 -14.58
C ASN A 97 10.82 -37.97 -14.11
N LYS A 98 10.00 -36.90 -14.16
CA LYS A 98 8.63 -36.85 -13.62
C LYS A 98 8.53 -37.20 -12.12
N ILE A 99 9.66 -37.23 -11.42
CA ILE A 99 9.77 -37.57 -10.00
C ILE A 99 10.13 -36.34 -9.18
N HIS A 100 11.00 -35.50 -9.71
CA HIS A 100 11.50 -34.30 -9.06
C HIS A 100 10.98 -33.07 -9.79
N HIS A 101 10.27 -32.21 -9.06
CA HIS A 101 9.78 -30.95 -9.57
C HIS A 101 10.43 -29.82 -8.76
N PHE A 102 11.12 -28.93 -9.44
CA PHE A 102 11.74 -27.74 -8.87
C PHE A 102 11.04 -26.50 -9.41
N ASP A 103 10.69 -25.59 -8.52
CA ASP A 103 10.21 -24.25 -8.84
C ASP A 103 10.94 -23.28 -7.90
N ILE A 104 11.89 -22.55 -8.47
CA ILE A 104 12.76 -21.64 -7.72
C ILE A 104 12.57 -20.25 -8.27
N MET A 105 12.30 -19.29 -7.40
CA MET A 105 12.21 -17.89 -7.79
C MET A 105 13.04 -17.01 -6.87
N GLY A 106 13.58 -15.95 -7.44
CA GLY A 106 14.25 -14.89 -6.69
C GLY A 106 14.04 -13.57 -7.35
N GLY A 107 13.92 -12.51 -6.55
CA GLY A 107 13.56 -11.21 -7.08
C GLY A 107 13.83 -10.07 -6.13
N TYR A 108 13.47 -8.91 -6.65
CA TYR A 108 13.64 -7.61 -6.07
C TYR A 108 12.33 -6.83 -6.17
N GLU A 109 12.00 -6.10 -5.13
CA GLU A 109 10.86 -5.19 -5.10
C GLU A 109 11.28 -3.85 -4.54
N TYR A 110 10.84 -2.78 -5.19
CA TYR A 110 11.04 -1.41 -4.76
C TYR A 110 9.71 -0.69 -4.73
N GLN A 111 9.42 -0.04 -3.61
CA GLN A 111 8.25 0.81 -3.46
C GLN A 111 8.68 2.18 -2.96
N HIS A 112 8.10 3.20 -3.55
CA HIS A 112 8.30 4.59 -3.15
C HIS A 112 6.97 5.24 -2.86
N PHE A 113 6.80 5.70 -1.64
CA PHE A 113 5.61 6.39 -1.18
C PHE A 113 5.96 7.86 -0.94
N PHE A 114 5.23 8.73 -1.61
CA PHE A 114 5.36 10.16 -1.47
C PHE A 114 4.01 10.77 -1.18
N PHE A 115 3.94 11.60 -0.16
CA PHE A 115 2.78 12.41 0.18
C PHE A 115 3.22 13.82 0.52
N ARG A 116 2.55 14.80 -0.08
CA ARG A 116 2.75 16.21 0.21
C ARG A 116 1.39 16.84 0.50
N TYR A 117 1.34 17.59 1.56
CA TYR A 117 0.18 18.33 1.99
C TYR A 117 0.53 19.82 2.09
N ASN A 118 -0.30 20.66 1.53
CA ASN A 118 -0.24 22.11 1.73
C ASN A 118 -1.61 22.55 2.24
N ASN A 119 -1.61 23.37 3.24
CA ASN A 119 -2.78 24.00 3.80
C ASN A 119 -2.52 25.52 3.93
N SER A 120 -3.51 26.31 3.63
CA SER A 120 -3.48 27.74 3.86
C SER A 120 -4.81 28.15 4.47
N TRP A 121 -4.76 28.71 5.67
CA TRP A 121 -5.92 29.27 6.32
C TRP A 121 -5.84 30.79 6.32
N LYS A 122 -6.76 31.42 5.56
CA LYS A 122 -6.87 32.83 5.36
C LYS A 122 -8.05 33.34 6.16
N GLN A 123 -7.80 34.22 7.12
CA GLN A 123 -8.83 34.84 7.97
C GLN A 123 -9.26 36.18 7.40
N TYR A 124 -10.56 36.48 7.47
CA TYR A 124 -11.08 37.78 7.12
C TYR A 124 -10.93 38.80 8.24
N TYR A 125 -10.87 40.07 7.87
CA TYR A 125 -11.05 41.17 8.83
C TYR A 125 -12.43 41.13 9.49
N PRO A 126 -12.52 41.60 10.77
CA PRO A 126 -13.81 41.77 11.43
C PRO A 126 -14.81 42.56 10.58
N SER A 127 -16.09 42.21 10.69
CA SER A 127 -17.18 42.94 10.00
C SER A 127 -17.29 44.41 10.41
N THR A 128 -16.70 44.77 11.54
CA THR A 128 -16.60 46.15 12.05
C THR A 128 -15.39 46.91 11.52
N SER A 129 -14.51 46.25 10.80
CA SER A 129 -13.31 46.84 10.21
C SER A 129 -13.65 47.61 8.93
N PRO A 130 -12.96 48.72 8.62
CA PRO A 130 -13.05 49.36 7.30
C PRO A 130 -12.68 48.44 6.15
N ASN A 131 -11.86 47.39 6.43
CA ASN A 131 -11.40 46.39 5.47
C ASN A 131 -12.20 45.08 5.56
N ALA A 132 -13.43 45.13 6.05
CA ALA A 132 -14.28 43.96 6.19
C ALA A 132 -14.41 43.19 4.86
N GLY A 133 -14.16 41.89 4.88
CA GLY A 133 -14.16 41.04 3.69
C GLY A 133 -12.79 40.87 3.02
N GLU A 134 -11.78 41.63 3.41
CA GLU A 134 -10.40 41.41 3.00
C GLU A 134 -9.70 40.38 3.90
N ILE A 135 -8.66 39.77 3.38
CA ILE A 135 -7.84 38.81 4.14
C ILE A 135 -6.90 39.57 5.06
N PHE A 136 -7.05 39.34 6.36
CA PHE A 136 -6.21 39.95 7.38
C PHE A 136 -5.00 39.09 7.76
N LYS A 137 -5.11 37.76 7.65
CA LYS A 137 -4.07 36.84 8.03
C LYS A 137 -4.09 35.59 7.13
N ASP A 138 -2.94 35.21 6.66
CA ASP A 138 -2.70 33.90 6.00
C ASP A 138 -1.75 33.08 6.86
N THR A 139 -2.11 31.83 7.09
CA THR A 139 -1.31 30.90 7.88
C THR A 139 -1.07 29.65 7.01
N PRO A 140 -0.02 29.67 6.17
CA PRO A 140 0.37 28.51 5.39
C PRO A 140 0.96 27.42 6.30
N ASP A 141 0.60 26.18 6.01
CA ASP A 141 1.17 24.98 6.61
C ASP A 141 1.57 24.01 5.50
N TYR A 142 2.71 23.37 5.66
CA TYR A 142 3.28 22.49 4.68
C TYR A 142 3.86 21.26 5.36
N ASP A 143 3.49 20.11 4.85
CA ASP A 143 4.09 18.85 5.30
C ASP A 143 4.40 17.92 4.12
N LYS A 144 5.44 17.13 4.29
CA LYS A 144 5.94 16.18 3.29
C LYS A 144 6.36 14.89 3.98
N TYR A 145 5.80 13.79 3.53
CA TYR A 145 6.18 12.45 3.95
C TYR A 145 6.71 11.67 2.76
N GLU A 146 7.87 11.05 2.96
CA GLU A 146 8.49 10.24 1.91
C GLU A 146 9.11 9.00 2.55
N ASN A 147 8.83 7.84 1.99
CA ASN A 147 9.42 6.60 2.45
C ASN A 147 9.65 5.63 1.30
N TYR A 148 10.65 4.80 1.52
CA TYR A 148 11.09 3.78 0.58
C TYR A 148 11.02 2.42 1.25
N LEU A 149 10.58 1.43 0.47
CA LEU A 149 10.65 0.02 0.81
C LEU A 149 11.42 -0.71 -0.28
N VAL A 150 12.41 -1.47 0.12
CA VAL A 150 13.24 -2.30 -0.76
C VAL A 150 13.22 -3.71 -0.23
N SER A 151 12.96 -4.69 -1.08
CA SER A 151 12.88 -6.08 -0.66
C SER A 151 13.65 -6.97 -1.62
N PHE A 152 14.43 -7.89 -1.07
CA PHE A 152 14.99 -9.03 -1.79
C PHE A 152 14.28 -10.30 -1.32
N PHE A 153 13.84 -11.12 -2.24
CA PHE A 153 13.13 -12.34 -1.87
C PHE A 153 13.55 -13.53 -2.72
N GLY A 154 13.43 -14.69 -2.11
CA GLY A 154 13.65 -15.97 -2.77
C GLY A 154 12.69 -17.03 -2.24
N ARG A 155 12.23 -17.88 -3.12
CA ARG A 155 11.41 -19.06 -2.80
C ARG A 155 11.90 -20.26 -3.58
N ALA A 156 11.99 -21.37 -2.90
CA ALA A 156 12.25 -22.67 -3.51
C ALA A 156 11.14 -23.63 -3.12
N ASN A 157 10.45 -24.17 -4.12
CA ASN A 157 9.51 -25.28 -3.97
C ASN A 157 10.14 -26.53 -4.56
N TYR A 158 10.13 -27.60 -3.82
CA TYR A 158 10.56 -28.91 -4.27
C TYR A 158 9.47 -29.94 -4.03
N THR A 159 9.12 -30.68 -5.06
CA THR A 159 8.15 -31.78 -4.97
C THR A 159 8.83 -33.08 -5.38
N LEU A 160 8.76 -34.06 -4.52
CA LEU A 160 9.26 -35.39 -4.75
C LEU A 160 8.13 -36.42 -4.85
N LEU A 161 8.09 -37.19 -5.94
CA LEU A 161 7.12 -38.26 -6.19
C LEU A 161 5.65 -37.82 -6.14
N ASN A 162 5.38 -36.50 -6.26
CA ASN A 162 4.05 -35.91 -6.02
C ASN A 162 3.47 -36.24 -4.63
N ARG A 163 4.30 -36.57 -3.65
CA ARG A 163 3.94 -36.95 -2.27
C ARG A 163 4.54 -36.03 -1.23
N TYR A 164 5.81 -35.65 -1.43
CA TYR A 164 6.55 -34.82 -0.49
C TYR A 164 6.72 -33.44 -1.10
N TYR A 165 6.31 -32.42 -0.38
CA TYR A 165 6.37 -31.04 -0.79
C TYR A 165 7.18 -30.26 0.22
N LEU A 166 8.19 -29.57 -0.24
CA LEU A 166 9.03 -28.69 0.55
C LEU A 166 8.97 -27.28 -0.02
N THR A 167 8.73 -26.30 0.82
CA THR A 167 8.84 -24.88 0.46
C THR A 167 9.75 -24.17 1.44
N VAL A 168 10.70 -23.43 0.91
CA VAL A 168 11.56 -22.51 1.67
C VAL A 168 11.39 -21.12 1.09
N THR A 169 11.17 -20.13 1.95
CA THR A 169 11.09 -18.73 1.55
C THR A 169 12.02 -17.90 2.42
N VAL A 170 12.74 -16.99 1.79
CA VAL A 170 13.59 -15.99 2.44
C VAL A 170 13.20 -14.64 1.87
N ARG A 171 12.99 -13.66 2.72
CA ARG A 171 12.72 -12.27 2.34
C ARG A 171 13.47 -11.34 3.27
N ASP A 172 14.17 -10.36 2.70
CA ASP A 172 14.85 -9.31 3.43
C ASP A 172 14.26 -7.98 3.01
N ASP A 173 13.59 -7.30 3.94
CA ASP A 173 12.85 -6.07 3.70
C ASP A 173 13.58 -4.88 4.35
N GLY A 174 13.98 -3.92 3.52
CA GLY A 174 14.55 -2.66 3.93
C GLY A 174 13.52 -1.54 3.92
N SER A 175 13.38 -0.82 5.03
CA SER A 175 12.46 0.31 5.15
C SER A 175 13.15 1.54 5.71
N SER A 176 12.91 2.70 5.08
CA SER A 176 13.42 3.98 5.56
C SER A 176 12.73 4.48 6.85
N ARG A 177 11.67 3.79 7.32
CA ARG A 177 10.90 4.19 8.51
C ARG A 177 11.40 3.59 9.81
N PHE A 178 12.19 2.52 9.75
CA PHE A 178 12.64 1.80 10.94
C PHE A 178 14.08 2.17 11.31
N ALA A 179 14.39 2.14 12.59
CA ALA A 179 15.74 2.36 13.09
C ALA A 179 16.71 1.28 12.60
N ASP A 180 16.29 0.02 12.69
CA ASP A 180 16.94 -1.10 12.02
C ASP A 180 16.33 -1.24 10.65
N HIS A 181 17.00 -0.71 9.64
CA HIS A 181 16.44 -0.58 8.29
C HIS A 181 16.14 -1.90 7.61
N TRP A 182 16.72 -3.02 8.04
CA TRP A 182 16.56 -4.32 7.41
C TRP A 182 15.94 -5.36 8.34
N GLY A 183 15.02 -6.14 7.80
CA GLY A 183 14.35 -7.21 8.51
C GLY A 183 14.33 -8.50 7.70
N LEU A 184 15.02 -9.53 8.19
CA LEU A 184 15.07 -10.85 7.56
C LEU A 184 13.92 -11.74 8.03
N PHE A 185 13.13 -12.20 7.08
CA PHE A 185 11.99 -13.09 7.26
C PHE A 185 12.26 -14.42 6.57
N THR A 186 12.17 -15.50 7.29
CA THR A 186 12.38 -16.84 6.76
C THR A 186 11.20 -17.73 7.07
N SER A 187 10.81 -18.57 6.12
CA SER A 187 9.77 -19.56 6.34
C SER A 187 10.14 -20.90 5.72
N PHE A 188 9.63 -21.95 6.33
CA PHE A 188 9.77 -23.32 5.90
C PHE A 188 8.41 -24.01 6.01
N ALA A 189 8.03 -24.74 4.96
CA ALA A 189 6.83 -25.56 4.97
C ALA A 189 7.12 -26.93 4.36
N PHE A 190 6.62 -27.96 5.03
CA PHE A 190 6.67 -29.34 4.56
C PHE A 190 5.27 -29.92 4.50
N ALA A 191 4.97 -30.65 3.44
CA ALA A 191 3.71 -31.38 3.34
C ALA A 191 3.95 -32.78 2.78
N TRP A 192 3.25 -33.76 3.34
CA TRP A 192 3.34 -35.15 2.98
C TRP A 192 1.96 -35.73 2.72
N ARG A 193 1.76 -36.28 1.51
CA ARG A 193 0.55 -37.04 1.13
C ARG A 193 0.69 -38.48 1.58
N VAL A 194 0.29 -38.76 2.82
CA VAL A 194 0.46 -40.06 3.46
C VAL A 194 -0.39 -41.14 2.78
N ASN A 195 -1.55 -40.74 2.23
CA ASN A 195 -2.45 -41.66 1.52
C ASN A 195 -1.83 -42.28 0.24
N GLU A 196 -0.79 -41.64 -0.33
CA GLU A 196 -0.09 -42.15 -1.52
C GLU A 196 1.02 -43.17 -1.19
N GLU A 197 1.25 -43.42 0.09
CA GLU A 197 2.26 -44.39 0.52
C GLU A 197 1.78 -45.84 0.35
N GLY A 198 2.71 -46.73 0.07
CA GLY A 198 2.42 -48.14 -0.22
C GLY A 198 1.60 -48.83 0.88
N PHE A 199 1.79 -48.46 2.13
CA PHE A 199 1.08 -49.03 3.28
C PHE A 199 -0.36 -48.52 3.46
N LEU A 200 -0.74 -47.39 2.83
CA LEU A 200 -2.10 -46.84 2.87
C LEU A 200 -2.83 -46.88 1.53
N LYS A 201 -2.13 -47.13 0.43
CA LYS A 201 -2.68 -47.04 -0.92
C LYS A 201 -3.89 -47.96 -1.15
N ASN A 202 -3.99 -49.07 -0.43
CA ASN A 202 -5.08 -50.04 -0.55
C ASN A 202 -6.23 -49.82 0.44
N VAL A 203 -6.17 -48.78 1.27
CA VAL A 203 -7.17 -48.47 2.29
C VAL A 203 -8.34 -47.69 1.66
N LYS A 204 -9.39 -48.43 1.26
CA LYS A 204 -10.52 -47.87 0.46
C LYS A 204 -11.33 -46.77 1.15
N TRP A 205 -11.36 -46.72 2.48
CA TRP A 205 -12.11 -45.71 3.22
C TRP A 205 -11.32 -44.39 3.37
N LEU A 206 -10.00 -44.41 3.09
CA LEU A 206 -9.15 -43.23 3.24
C LEU A 206 -8.87 -42.64 1.84
N SER A 207 -9.61 -41.58 1.49
CA SER A 207 -9.49 -40.93 0.19
C SER A 207 -8.36 -39.88 0.17
N ASN A 208 -8.07 -39.22 1.27
CA ASN A 208 -7.00 -38.21 1.36
C ASN A 208 -6.49 -38.07 2.80
N LEU A 209 -5.19 -38.22 2.97
CA LEU A 209 -4.49 -37.92 4.22
C LEU A 209 -3.22 -37.13 3.91
N LYS A 210 -3.17 -35.89 4.35
CA LYS A 210 -2.03 -34.99 4.13
C LYS A 210 -1.57 -34.38 5.45
N LEU A 211 -0.33 -34.68 5.84
CA LEU A 211 0.35 -34.01 6.94
C LEU A 211 0.98 -32.70 6.45
N ARG A 212 0.88 -31.64 7.24
CA ARG A 212 1.52 -30.35 6.95
C ARG A 212 2.19 -29.81 8.20
N LEU A 213 3.42 -29.34 8.02
CA LEU A 213 4.23 -28.67 9.04
C LEU A 213 4.71 -27.35 8.45
N GLY A 214 4.71 -26.31 9.24
CA GLY A 214 5.20 -25.01 8.82
C GLY A 214 5.84 -24.28 9.98
N TYR A 215 6.87 -23.55 9.66
CA TYR A 215 7.55 -22.62 10.56
C TYR A 215 7.85 -21.33 9.81
N GLY A 216 7.69 -20.18 10.46
CA GLY A 216 8.02 -18.89 9.87
C GLY A 216 8.35 -17.89 10.96
N LYS A 217 9.32 -17.02 10.64
CA LYS A 217 9.64 -15.82 11.39
C LYS A 217 9.01 -14.64 10.68
N THR A 218 8.11 -13.93 11.36
CA THR A 218 7.49 -12.68 10.93
C THR A 218 7.96 -11.53 11.82
N GLY A 219 7.96 -10.32 11.30
CA GLY A 219 8.30 -9.11 12.05
C GLY A 219 7.18 -8.61 12.93
#